data_738a93fe3f5aa855b5d49971e7204fea
#
_entry.id   738a93fe3f5aa855b5d49971e7204fea
#
_cell.length_a   1.000
_cell.length_b   1.000
_cell.length_c   1.000
_cell.angle_alpha   90.00
_cell.angle_beta   90.00
_cell.angle_gamma   90.00
#
_symmetry.space_group_name_H-M   'P 1'
#
loop_
_entity.id
_entity.type
_entity.pdbx_description
1 polymer ?
#
loop_
_entity_poly.entity_id
_entity_poly.type
_entity_poly.pdbx_seq_one_letter_code
_entity_poly.pdbx_strand_id
1 'polypeptide(L)'
;MTERVLVLPRDRVPGGYDFHGLRPADGAALDTLRVAVMTHGMYLDRPVAEDDPSHKQLIPYVVVRDGASVFLMHRTDAGGDPRLHGRASIGVGGHLNPVDEGEDALMAGLRREWDEELVTDWEPRFELVGLLNDDTNPVGAVHLGVVFTVEADGRAVAVREHDKLVGAFAVADEVAASWERLETWSSLVARELGLGP
;
A
#
# COMPACT_ATOMS: atom_id res chain seq x y z
N MET A 1 16.87 16.42 -8.17
CA MET A 1 15.73 16.26 -9.11
C MET A 1 14.52 15.96 -8.25
N THR A 2 13.36 16.52 -8.56
CA THR A 2 12.11 16.25 -7.86
C THR A 2 11.68 14.81 -8.15
N GLU A 3 11.20 14.10 -7.14
CA GLU A 3 10.61 12.76 -7.33
C GLU A 3 9.39 12.86 -8.24
N ARG A 4 9.27 11.91 -9.19
CA ARG A 4 8.11 11.80 -10.08
C ARG A 4 7.35 10.52 -9.77
N VAL A 5 6.03 10.62 -9.73
CA VAL A 5 5.13 9.53 -9.35
C VAL A 5 4.13 9.23 -10.46
N LEU A 6 3.79 7.95 -10.62
CA LEU A 6 2.79 7.50 -11.59
C LEU A 6 1.40 7.85 -11.09
N VAL A 7 0.67 8.60 -11.89
CA VAL A 7 -0.71 8.97 -11.61
C VAL A 7 -1.65 8.49 -12.70
N LEU A 8 -2.91 8.27 -12.32
CA LEU A 8 -4.02 8.00 -13.25
C LEU A 8 -5.05 9.11 -13.07
N PRO A 9 -5.58 9.72 -14.15
CA PRO A 9 -6.70 10.63 -14.05
C PRO A 9 -7.86 9.96 -13.29
N ARG A 10 -8.45 10.69 -12.36
CA ARG A 10 -9.45 10.15 -11.43
C ARG A 10 -10.65 9.52 -12.15
N ASP A 11 -11.09 10.13 -13.25
CA ASP A 11 -12.19 9.64 -14.09
C ASP A 11 -11.82 8.39 -14.92
N ARG A 12 -10.55 7.97 -14.90
CA ARG A 12 -10.04 6.79 -15.60
C ARG A 12 -9.80 5.59 -14.67
N VAL A 13 -10.09 5.73 -13.39
CA VAL A 13 -10.03 4.62 -12.44
C VAL A 13 -11.09 3.58 -12.79
N PRO A 14 -10.72 2.32 -13.10
CA PRO A 14 -11.66 1.29 -13.51
C PRO A 14 -12.71 0.98 -12.43
N GLY A 15 -13.97 0.87 -12.87
CA GLY A 15 -15.10 0.68 -11.96
C GLY A 15 -15.46 1.90 -11.12
N GLY A 16 -14.89 3.08 -11.46
CA GLY A 16 -15.08 4.33 -10.75
C GLY A 16 -14.25 4.44 -9.48
N TYR A 17 -14.14 5.63 -8.99
CA TYR A 17 -13.41 6.01 -7.76
C TYR A 17 -14.37 6.40 -6.61
N ASP A 18 -15.67 6.37 -6.85
CA ASP A 18 -16.70 6.79 -5.90
C ASP A 18 -17.01 5.65 -4.90
N PHE A 19 -15.96 5.26 -4.16
CA PHE A 19 -16.06 4.28 -3.09
C PHE A 19 -15.10 4.66 -1.95
N HIS A 20 -15.39 4.16 -0.76
CA HIS A 20 -14.55 4.32 0.42
C HIS A 20 -14.18 2.95 0.97
N GLY A 21 -12.94 2.78 1.39
CA GLY A 21 -12.42 1.52 1.90
C GLY A 21 -11.85 0.61 0.82
N LEU A 22 -11.75 -0.68 1.12
CA LEU A 22 -11.24 -1.70 0.22
C LEU A 22 -12.38 -2.28 -0.62
N ARG A 23 -12.31 -2.12 -1.93
CA ARG A 23 -13.18 -2.75 -2.91
C ARG A 23 -12.51 -4.00 -3.46
N PRO A 24 -13.02 -5.20 -3.22
CA PRO A 24 -12.44 -6.43 -3.76
C PRO A 24 -12.27 -6.37 -5.28
N ALA A 25 -11.16 -6.92 -5.77
CA ALA A 25 -10.84 -6.99 -7.19
C ALA A 25 -10.18 -8.33 -7.51
N ASP A 26 -10.38 -8.78 -8.73
CA ASP A 26 -9.80 -10.00 -9.27
C ASP A 26 -8.76 -9.70 -10.37
N GLY A 27 -8.22 -10.75 -10.98
CA GLY A 27 -7.24 -10.62 -12.07
C GLY A 27 -7.77 -9.81 -13.25
N ALA A 28 -9.06 -9.92 -13.60
CA ALA A 28 -9.66 -9.16 -14.70
C ALA A 28 -9.74 -7.65 -14.38
N ALA A 29 -10.03 -7.30 -13.12
CA ALA A 29 -10.00 -5.92 -12.66
C ALA A 29 -8.57 -5.35 -12.68
N LEU A 30 -7.57 -6.17 -12.32
CA LEU A 30 -6.15 -5.79 -12.38
C LEU A 30 -5.72 -5.55 -13.84
N ASP A 31 -6.09 -6.41 -14.76
CA ASP A 31 -5.79 -6.24 -16.19
C ASP A 31 -6.45 -4.98 -16.76
N THR A 32 -7.68 -4.69 -16.33
CA THR A 32 -8.35 -3.43 -16.70
C THR A 32 -7.61 -2.20 -16.14
N LEU A 33 -7.12 -2.27 -14.92
CA LEU A 33 -6.28 -1.21 -14.33
C LEU A 33 -4.97 -1.04 -15.11
N ARG A 34 -4.29 -2.14 -15.46
CA ARG A 34 -3.06 -2.10 -16.29
C ARG A 34 -3.30 -1.40 -17.62
N VAL A 35 -4.39 -1.75 -18.32
CA VAL A 35 -4.77 -1.08 -19.58
C VAL A 35 -5.04 0.40 -19.36
N ALA A 36 -5.74 0.77 -18.29
CA ALA A 36 -6.00 2.18 -17.97
C ALA A 36 -4.69 2.94 -17.70
N VAL A 37 -3.76 2.34 -16.96
CA VAL A 37 -2.43 2.91 -16.69
C VAL A 37 -1.61 3.06 -17.97
N MET A 38 -1.56 2.04 -18.81
CA MET A 38 -0.85 2.11 -20.09
C MET A 38 -1.41 3.18 -21.04
N THR A 39 -2.73 3.42 -20.97
CA THR A 39 -3.42 4.33 -21.90
C THR A 39 -3.45 5.77 -21.40
N HIS A 40 -3.60 5.96 -20.11
CA HIS A 40 -3.89 7.26 -19.48
C HIS A 40 -2.93 7.62 -18.35
N GLY A 41 -2.10 6.69 -17.89
CA GLY A 41 -1.10 6.95 -16.83
C GLY A 41 -0.05 7.94 -17.29
N MET A 42 0.41 8.76 -16.37
CA MET A 42 1.49 9.72 -16.61
C MET A 42 2.32 9.92 -15.34
N TYR A 43 3.55 10.39 -15.49
CA TYR A 43 4.40 10.74 -14.37
C TYR A 43 4.33 12.25 -14.11
N LEU A 44 3.89 12.63 -12.90
CA LEU A 44 3.91 14.00 -12.41
C LEU A 44 4.99 14.19 -11.35
N ASP A 45 5.46 15.42 -11.17
CA ASP A 45 6.28 15.76 -10.01
C ASP A 45 5.45 15.55 -8.74
N ARG A 46 6.00 14.83 -7.75
CA ARG A 46 5.27 14.43 -6.54
C ARG A 46 4.58 15.59 -5.82
N PRO A 47 5.22 16.78 -5.60
CA PRO A 47 4.52 17.90 -4.98
C PRO A 47 3.30 18.38 -5.77
N VAL A 48 3.33 18.28 -7.11
CA VAL A 48 2.17 18.62 -7.96
C VAL A 48 1.07 17.59 -7.79
N ALA A 49 1.42 16.30 -7.80
CA ALA A 49 0.47 15.21 -7.63
C ALA A 49 -0.18 15.19 -6.23
N GLU A 50 0.54 15.62 -5.19
CA GLU A 50 0.02 15.72 -3.82
C GLU A 50 -1.03 16.83 -3.63
N ASP A 51 -1.03 17.85 -4.51
CA ASP A 51 -1.98 18.99 -4.47
C ASP A 51 -3.10 18.86 -5.52
N ASP A 52 -3.09 17.83 -6.38
CA ASP A 52 -4.03 17.70 -7.49
C ASP A 52 -5.00 16.51 -7.32
N PRO A 53 -6.19 16.72 -6.73
CA PRO A 53 -7.18 15.65 -6.54
C PRO A 53 -7.88 15.20 -7.84
N SER A 54 -7.58 15.79 -9.00
CA SER A 54 -8.05 15.30 -10.31
C SER A 54 -7.30 14.03 -10.75
N HIS A 55 -6.22 13.68 -10.08
CA HIS A 55 -5.41 12.49 -10.30
C HIS A 55 -5.33 11.60 -9.05
N LYS A 56 -5.10 10.33 -9.26
CA LYS A 56 -4.78 9.34 -8.22
C LYS A 56 -3.36 8.82 -8.42
N GLN A 57 -2.49 9.01 -7.43
CA GLN A 57 -1.20 8.38 -7.35
C GLN A 57 -1.40 6.90 -7.05
N LEU A 58 -0.86 6.00 -7.87
CA LEU A 58 -1.01 4.56 -7.68
C LEU A 58 0.02 4.06 -6.66
N ILE A 59 -0.47 3.41 -5.62
CA ILE A 59 0.33 2.87 -4.54
C ILE A 59 0.09 1.35 -4.45
N PRO A 60 1.03 0.51 -4.90
CA PRO A 60 1.02 -0.89 -4.50
C PRO A 60 1.14 -0.98 -2.97
N TYR A 61 0.27 -1.76 -2.35
CA TYR A 61 0.20 -1.92 -0.90
C TYR A 61 0.10 -3.40 -0.54
N VAL A 62 1.08 -3.91 0.21
CA VAL A 62 1.19 -5.33 0.55
C VAL A 62 0.95 -5.57 2.02
N VAL A 63 0.04 -6.49 2.33
CA VAL A 63 -0.14 -7.04 3.68
C VAL A 63 0.49 -8.43 3.73
N VAL A 64 1.48 -8.61 4.61
CA VAL A 64 2.07 -9.92 4.84
C VAL A 64 1.28 -10.67 5.91
N ARG A 65 0.88 -11.88 5.60
CA ARG A 65 0.12 -12.77 6.48
C ARG A 65 0.93 -14.00 6.86
N ASP A 66 0.60 -14.57 8.00
CA ASP A 66 1.03 -15.90 8.42
C ASP A 66 -0.18 -16.60 9.08
N GLY A 67 -0.95 -17.30 8.25
CA GLY A 67 -2.23 -17.88 8.67
C GLY A 67 -3.22 -16.82 9.15
N ALA A 68 -3.55 -16.82 10.44
CA ALA A 68 -4.47 -15.85 11.07
C ALA A 68 -3.79 -14.55 11.54
N SER A 69 -2.47 -14.45 11.41
CA SER A 69 -1.70 -13.27 11.82
C SER A 69 -1.34 -12.39 10.63
N VAL A 70 -1.08 -11.10 10.90
CA VAL A 70 -0.53 -10.14 9.93
C VAL A 70 0.76 -9.53 10.48
N PHE A 71 1.65 -9.12 9.59
CA PHE A 71 2.88 -8.44 9.98
C PHE A 71 2.55 -7.00 10.37
N LEU A 72 2.47 -6.75 11.68
CA LEU A 72 2.18 -5.45 12.27
C LEU A 72 3.48 -4.71 12.54
N MET A 73 3.59 -3.50 12.02
CA MET A 73 4.76 -2.64 12.16
C MET A 73 4.42 -1.42 12.99
N HIS A 74 5.37 -0.99 13.83
CA HIS A 74 5.29 0.23 14.64
C HIS A 74 6.43 1.16 14.28
N ARG A 75 6.10 2.43 14.00
CA ARG A 75 7.11 3.46 13.78
C ARG A 75 7.73 3.88 15.11
N THR A 76 9.05 3.92 15.14
CA THR A 76 9.81 4.41 16.29
C THR A 76 9.93 5.94 16.26
N ASP A 77 10.43 6.53 17.35
CA ASP A 77 10.70 7.97 17.41
C ASP A 77 11.94 8.41 16.61
N ALA A 78 12.69 7.44 16.04
CA ALA A 78 13.84 7.70 15.16
C ALA A 78 13.46 7.97 13.70
N GLY A 79 12.18 7.79 13.33
CA GLY A 79 11.67 8.10 11.99
C GLY A 79 11.77 9.59 11.65
N GLY A 80 12.00 9.91 10.37
CA GLY A 80 12.23 11.28 9.90
C GLY A 80 11.00 12.20 9.96
N ASP A 81 9.76 11.67 10.01
CA ASP A 81 8.53 12.47 10.13
C ASP A 81 7.89 12.30 11.53
N PRO A 82 7.98 13.33 12.39
CA PRO A 82 7.41 13.29 13.74
C PRO A 82 5.88 13.00 13.78
N ARG A 83 5.15 13.31 12.70
CA ARG A 83 3.70 13.06 12.63
C ARG A 83 3.36 11.57 12.58
N LEU A 84 4.32 10.74 12.20
CA LEU A 84 4.17 9.30 12.08
C LEU A 84 4.71 8.54 13.30
N HIS A 85 5.37 9.21 14.26
CA HIS A 85 5.89 8.56 15.46
C HIS A 85 4.78 7.85 16.24
N GLY A 86 5.05 6.62 16.64
CA GLY A 86 4.09 5.76 17.35
C GLY A 86 2.91 5.26 16.50
N ARG A 87 2.83 5.61 15.21
CA ARG A 87 1.82 5.03 14.30
C ARG A 87 2.15 3.58 14.00
N ALA A 88 1.12 2.84 13.62
CA ALA A 88 1.22 1.43 13.27
C ALA A 88 0.69 1.20 11.85
N SER A 89 1.28 0.24 11.15
CA SER A 89 0.85 -0.19 9.82
C SER A 89 0.84 -1.72 9.72
N ILE A 90 -0.12 -2.28 8.97
CA ILE A 90 -0.13 -3.71 8.61
C ILE A 90 0.33 -3.94 7.18
N GLY A 91 0.70 -2.91 6.46
CA GLY A 91 1.15 -3.05 5.07
C GLY A 91 2.32 -2.14 4.74
N VAL A 92 3.07 -2.55 3.74
CA VAL A 92 4.16 -1.81 3.11
C VAL A 92 3.77 -1.38 1.71
N GLY A 93 4.29 -0.27 1.25
CA GLY A 93 4.05 0.22 -0.10
C GLY A 93 4.55 1.63 -0.31
N GLY A 94 4.64 2.03 -1.56
CA GLY A 94 5.13 3.34 -1.92
C GLY A 94 4.73 3.75 -3.33
N HIS A 95 5.28 4.85 -3.79
CA HIS A 95 4.95 5.42 -5.09
C HIS A 95 5.60 4.64 -6.24
N LEU A 96 4.85 4.50 -7.32
CA LEU A 96 5.41 4.05 -8.59
C LEU A 96 6.20 5.19 -9.23
N ASN A 97 7.45 4.93 -9.55
CA ASN A 97 8.38 5.91 -10.08
C ASN A 97 8.79 5.57 -11.52
N PRO A 98 9.43 6.50 -12.29
CA PRO A 98 9.90 6.19 -13.63
C PRO A 98 10.87 5.01 -13.72
N VAL A 99 11.55 4.63 -12.63
CA VAL A 99 12.42 3.46 -12.59
C VAL A 99 11.64 2.15 -12.72
N ASP A 100 10.34 2.15 -12.36
CA ASP A 100 9.44 1.01 -12.47
C ASP A 100 8.81 0.87 -13.86
N GLU A 101 9.11 1.81 -14.80
CA GLU A 101 8.53 1.81 -16.14
C GLU A 101 8.86 0.53 -16.91
N GLY A 102 7.86 -0.07 -17.57
CA GLY A 102 8.00 -1.31 -18.32
C GLY A 102 6.64 -1.89 -18.66
N GLU A 103 6.61 -3.18 -19.01
CA GLU A 103 5.36 -3.89 -19.35
C GLU A 103 4.37 -3.94 -18.18
N ASP A 104 4.87 -3.95 -16.94
CA ASP A 104 4.05 -3.98 -15.73
C ASP A 104 4.69 -3.12 -14.62
N ALA A 105 4.56 -1.80 -14.74
CA ALA A 105 5.10 -0.85 -13.77
C ALA A 105 4.55 -1.10 -12.35
N LEU A 106 3.30 -1.55 -12.23
CA LEU A 106 2.69 -1.85 -10.93
C LEU A 106 3.43 -2.99 -10.22
N MET A 107 3.70 -4.09 -10.92
CA MET A 107 4.40 -5.23 -10.32
C MET A 107 5.89 -4.96 -10.12
N ALA A 108 6.50 -4.15 -10.98
CA ALA A 108 7.89 -3.73 -10.81
C ALA A 108 8.06 -2.88 -9.54
N GLY A 109 7.23 -1.85 -9.37
CA GLY A 109 7.23 -1.03 -8.18
C GLY A 109 6.85 -1.80 -6.91
N LEU A 110 5.86 -2.73 -7.00
CA LEU A 110 5.50 -3.60 -5.89
C LEU A 110 6.69 -4.41 -5.36
N ARG A 111 7.50 -5.00 -6.27
CA ARG A 111 8.70 -5.76 -5.91
C ARG A 111 9.78 -4.87 -5.33
N ARG A 112 10.00 -3.70 -5.94
CA ARG A 112 10.99 -2.73 -5.43
C ARG A 112 10.64 -2.29 -4.00
N GLU A 113 9.38 -1.90 -3.73
CA GLU A 113 8.93 -1.50 -2.39
C GLU A 113 9.05 -2.65 -1.38
N TRP A 114 8.72 -3.89 -1.80
CA TRP A 114 8.95 -5.08 -0.97
C TRP A 114 10.42 -5.20 -0.57
N ASP A 115 11.34 -5.09 -1.53
CA ASP A 115 12.77 -5.21 -1.28
C ASP A 115 13.35 -4.03 -0.49
N GLU A 116 12.78 -2.84 -0.63
CA GLU A 116 13.20 -1.63 0.10
C GLU A 116 12.75 -1.64 1.57
N GLU A 117 11.56 -2.17 1.87
CA GLU A 117 10.96 -2.11 3.18
C GLU A 117 11.19 -3.40 4.02
N LEU A 118 11.26 -4.56 3.37
CA LEU A 118 11.32 -5.85 4.06
C LEU A 118 12.61 -6.62 3.76
N VAL A 119 12.93 -7.53 4.68
CA VAL A 119 14.01 -8.50 4.54
C VAL A 119 13.40 -9.89 4.63
N THR A 120 13.48 -10.64 3.53
CA THR A 120 13.06 -12.03 3.43
C THR A 120 14.14 -12.83 2.71
N ASP A 121 14.25 -14.12 3.00
CA ASP A 121 15.15 -15.07 2.31
C ASP A 121 14.39 -15.96 1.31
N TRP A 122 13.18 -15.51 0.94
CA TRP A 122 12.27 -16.21 0.04
C TRP A 122 11.54 -15.23 -0.89
N GLU A 123 11.12 -15.73 -2.06
CA GLU A 123 10.40 -14.94 -3.06
C GLU A 123 8.91 -14.81 -2.69
N PRO A 124 8.35 -13.57 -2.64
CA PRO A 124 6.95 -13.36 -2.36
C PRO A 124 6.04 -13.75 -3.52
N ARG A 125 4.91 -14.35 -3.21
CA ARG A 125 3.81 -14.54 -4.15
C ARG A 125 2.71 -13.54 -3.82
N PHE A 126 2.60 -12.51 -4.64
CA PHE A 126 1.60 -11.47 -4.47
C PHE A 126 0.23 -11.95 -4.99
N GLU A 127 -0.79 -11.86 -4.14
CA GLU A 127 -2.18 -12.16 -4.47
C GLU A 127 -3.00 -10.88 -4.35
N LEU A 128 -3.67 -10.48 -5.44
CA LEU A 128 -4.49 -9.27 -5.46
C LEU A 128 -5.70 -9.45 -4.53
N VAL A 129 -5.97 -8.45 -3.70
CA VAL A 129 -7.14 -8.37 -2.81
C VAL A 129 -8.14 -7.36 -3.34
N GLY A 130 -7.69 -6.17 -3.74
CA GLY A 130 -8.61 -5.12 -4.15
C GLY A 130 -7.98 -3.77 -4.40
N LEU A 131 -8.85 -2.79 -4.64
CA LEU A 131 -8.51 -1.38 -4.73
C LEU A 131 -8.94 -0.67 -3.45
N LEU A 132 -8.07 0.20 -2.93
CA LEU A 132 -8.27 0.94 -1.70
C LEU A 132 -8.38 2.44 -2.00
N ASN A 133 -9.51 3.04 -1.63
CA ASN A 133 -9.72 4.47 -1.78
C ASN A 133 -10.20 5.10 -0.46
N ASP A 134 -9.67 6.27 -0.14
CA ASP A 134 -10.07 7.05 1.04
C ASP A 134 -10.05 8.54 0.74
N ASP A 135 -11.18 9.08 0.32
CA ASP A 135 -11.33 10.52 0.02
C ASP A 135 -11.68 11.36 1.26
N THR A 136 -11.67 10.77 2.47
CA THR A 136 -12.05 11.47 3.70
C THR A 136 -10.97 12.40 4.24
N ASN A 137 -9.76 12.32 3.69
CA ASN A 137 -8.63 13.16 4.07
C ASN A 137 -7.78 13.56 2.85
N PRO A 138 -6.99 14.65 2.92
CA PRO A 138 -6.24 15.16 1.77
C PRO A 138 -5.24 14.16 1.18
N VAL A 139 -4.61 13.32 2.01
CA VAL A 139 -3.65 12.30 1.54
C VAL A 139 -4.39 11.23 0.74
N GLY A 140 -5.44 10.66 1.29
CA GLY A 140 -6.24 9.65 0.59
C GLY A 140 -6.91 10.16 -0.68
N ALA A 141 -7.29 11.46 -0.71
CA ALA A 141 -7.94 12.07 -1.88
C ALA A 141 -7.09 12.00 -3.16
N VAL A 142 -5.77 11.94 -3.04
CA VAL A 142 -4.82 11.90 -4.16
C VAL A 142 -4.15 10.53 -4.35
N HIS A 143 -4.50 9.52 -3.54
CA HIS A 143 -3.92 8.18 -3.63
C HIS A 143 -4.97 7.12 -3.95
N LEU A 144 -4.56 6.07 -4.66
CA LEU A 144 -5.32 4.85 -4.90
C LEU A 144 -4.43 3.65 -4.59
N GLY A 145 -4.80 2.88 -3.57
CA GLY A 145 -4.10 1.65 -3.21
C GLY A 145 -4.48 0.50 -4.14
N VAL A 146 -3.48 -0.26 -4.57
CA VAL A 146 -3.68 -1.58 -5.17
C VAL A 146 -3.18 -2.61 -4.16
N VAL A 147 -4.12 -3.26 -3.47
CA VAL A 147 -3.83 -4.06 -2.28
C VAL A 147 -3.56 -5.50 -2.66
N PHE A 148 -2.43 -6.01 -2.17
CA PHE A 148 -2.01 -7.40 -2.31
C PHE A 148 -1.82 -8.04 -0.93
N THR A 149 -1.92 -9.36 -0.87
CA THR A 149 -1.46 -10.15 0.26
C THR A 149 -0.30 -11.07 -0.16
N VAL A 150 0.51 -11.43 0.81
CA VAL A 150 1.58 -12.43 0.70
C VAL A 150 1.51 -13.33 1.92
N GLU A 151 1.45 -14.65 1.73
CA GLU A 151 1.53 -15.62 2.82
C GLU A 151 2.99 -15.97 3.14
N ALA A 152 3.37 -15.78 4.39
CA ALA A 152 4.70 -16.12 4.88
C ALA A 152 4.88 -17.64 5.10
N ASP A 153 3.81 -18.37 5.43
CA ASP A 153 3.82 -19.82 5.71
C ASP A 153 4.90 -20.20 6.74
N GLY A 154 4.98 -19.46 7.85
CA GLY A 154 5.96 -19.64 8.91
C GLY A 154 7.38 -19.17 8.59
N ARG A 155 7.61 -18.54 7.44
CA ARG A 155 8.92 -18.02 7.02
C ARG A 155 9.20 -16.66 7.68
N ALA A 156 10.47 -16.36 7.89
CA ALA A 156 10.89 -15.13 8.54
C ALA A 156 10.61 -13.89 7.66
N VAL A 157 10.13 -12.84 8.32
CA VAL A 157 9.96 -11.50 7.76
C VAL A 157 10.51 -10.49 8.76
N ALA A 158 11.30 -9.54 8.30
CA ALA A 158 11.80 -8.46 9.13
C ALA A 158 11.72 -7.13 8.35
N VAL A 159 11.64 -6.02 9.07
CA VAL A 159 11.76 -4.68 8.47
C VAL A 159 13.23 -4.40 8.14
N ARG A 160 13.49 -3.67 7.06
CA ARG A 160 14.87 -3.33 6.67
C ARG A 160 15.44 -2.19 7.53
N GLU A 161 14.65 -1.18 7.81
CA GLU A 161 15.07 -0.02 8.61
C GLU A 161 14.69 -0.19 10.10
N HIS A 162 15.39 -1.08 10.82
CA HIS A 162 15.04 -1.46 12.22
C HIS A 162 15.17 -0.30 13.22
N ASP A 163 15.90 0.77 12.89
CA ASP A 163 15.97 1.98 13.74
C ASP A 163 14.65 2.75 13.67
N LYS A 164 13.94 2.71 12.54
CA LYS A 164 12.72 3.49 12.27
C LYS A 164 11.43 2.70 12.43
N LEU A 165 11.51 1.38 12.26
CA LEU A 165 10.37 0.46 12.29
C LEU A 165 10.70 -0.78 13.12
N VAL A 166 9.71 -1.28 13.84
CA VAL A 166 9.73 -2.60 14.50
C VAL A 166 8.52 -3.36 14.00
N GLY A 167 8.72 -4.58 13.51
CA GLY A 167 7.66 -5.41 12.95
C GLY A 167 7.64 -6.81 13.58
N ALA A 168 6.45 -7.34 13.80
CA ALA A 168 6.20 -8.71 14.22
C ALA A 168 4.84 -9.20 13.71
N PHE A 169 4.67 -10.52 13.57
CA PHE A 169 3.35 -11.08 13.31
C PHE A 169 2.45 -10.91 14.54
N ALA A 170 1.23 -10.41 14.31
CA ALA A 170 0.23 -10.08 15.31
C ALA A 170 -1.11 -10.73 14.95
N VAL A 171 -1.78 -11.29 15.94
CA VAL A 171 -3.16 -11.80 15.81
C VAL A 171 -4.18 -10.66 15.92
N ALA A 172 -5.45 -10.95 15.63
CA ALA A 172 -6.51 -9.94 15.60
C ALA A 172 -6.60 -9.09 16.89
N ASP A 173 -6.47 -9.70 18.07
CA ASP A 173 -6.51 -8.99 19.35
C ASP A 173 -5.35 -7.97 19.51
N GLU A 174 -4.17 -8.29 19.02
CA GLU A 174 -2.99 -7.41 19.07
C GLU A 174 -3.12 -6.27 18.04
N VAL A 175 -3.70 -6.53 16.87
CA VAL A 175 -4.05 -5.50 15.88
C VAL A 175 -5.11 -4.57 16.47
N ALA A 176 -6.16 -5.12 17.11
CA ALA A 176 -7.20 -4.35 17.78
C ALA A 176 -6.65 -3.48 18.92
N ALA A 177 -5.68 -3.97 19.70
CA ALA A 177 -4.98 -3.19 20.74
C ALA A 177 -4.18 -2.01 20.17
N SER A 178 -3.82 -2.07 18.89
CA SER A 178 -3.09 -1.01 18.17
C SER A 178 -4.01 -0.08 17.34
N TRP A 179 -5.34 -0.29 17.38
CA TRP A 179 -6.31 0.31 16.45
C TRP A 179 -6.22 1.82 16.31
N GLU A 180 -6.18 2.55 17.43
CA GLU A 180 -6.09 4.02 17.45
C GLU A 180 -4.77 4.57 16.86
N ARG A 181 -3.76 3.71 16.78
CA ARG A 181 -2.46 4.03 16.20
C ARG A 181 -2.33 3.63 14.75
N LEU A 182 -3.24 2.79 14.22
CA LEU A 182 -3.18 2.37 12.83
C LEU A 182 -3.27 3.59 11.89
N GLU A 183 -2.47 3.57 10.87
CA GLU A 183 -2.65 4.44 9.71
C GLU A 183 -3.98 4.14 9.05
N THR A 184 -4.61 5.13 8.42
CA THR A 184 -5.99 5.02 7.89
C THR A 184 -6.15 3.84 6.95
N TRP A 185 -5.23 3.65 6.02
CA TRP A 185 -5.28 2.53 5.08
C TRP A 185 -5.17 1.17 5.77
N SER A 186 -4.28 1.08 6.76
CA SER A 186 -4.15 -0.14 7.57
C SER A 186 -5.45 -0.49 8.29
N SER A 187 -6.15 0.51 8.86
CA SER A 187 -7.42 0.26 9.53
C SER A 187 -8.53 -0.16 8.57
N LEU A 188 -8.58 0.43 7.37
CA LEU A 188 -9.55 0.06 6.34
C LEU A 188 -9.32 -1.37 5.85
N VAL A 189 -8.07 -1.74 5.57
CA VAL A 189 -7.72 -3.10 5.13
C VAL A 189 -7.91 -4.11 6.25
N ALA A 190 -7.53 -3.80 7.50
CA ALA A 190 -7.70 -4.68 8.65
C ALA A 190 -9.17 -5.06 8.88
N ARG A 191 -10.11 -4.13 8.70
CA ARG A 191 -11.55 -4.41 8.79
C ARG A 191 -11.99 -5.46 7.77
N GLU A 192 -11.60 -5.29 6.52
CA GLU A 192 -11.96 -6.22 5.44
C GLU A 192 -11.31 -7.60 5.61
N LEU A 193 -10.16 -7.66 6.27
CA LEU A 193 -9.48 -8.91 6.61
C LEU A 193 -10.01 -9.56 7.91
N GLY A 194 -11.00 -8.96 8.58
CA GLY A 194 -11.58 -9.45 9.83
C GLY A 194 -10.65 -9.32 11.05
N LEU A 195 -9.73 -8.36 11.04
CA LEU A 195 -8.74 -8.09 12.09
C LEU A 195 -9.09 -6.86 12.95
N GLY A 196 -10.21 -6.23 12.66
CA GLY A 196 -10.64 -5.01 13.31
C GLY A 196 -11.90 -5.18 14.17
N PRO A 197 -12.17 -4.19 15.04
CA PRO A 197 -13.43 -4.10 15.76
C PRO A 197 -14.61 -3.82 14.84
#